data_9976daa9aa19e15e07bb4f16d5794e6a
#
_entry.id   9976daa9aa19e15e07bb4f16d5794e6a
#
_cell.length_a   1.000
_cell.length_b   1.000
_cell.length_c   1.000
_cell.angle_alpha   90.00
_cell.angle_beta   90.00
_cell.angle_gamma   90.00
#
_symmetry.space_group_name_H-M   'P 1'
#
loop_
_entity.id
_entity.type
_entity.pdbx_description
1 polymer ?
#
loop_
_entity_poly.entity_id
_entity_poly.type
_entity_poly.pdbx_seq_one_letter_code
_entity_poly.pdbx_strand_id
1 'polypeptide(L)'
;MEAKAAKRPKKIEEVVQYALGHRIRVHILIVLNDGIYTAAQLAEIIDEPLNNVSNHLRKMLEDGSVEVAKEERKGNVVQYSYRAVEIPYYSQKAAEEMTQLQRQMTAGAIFQSGSAEVMAALYAGKLADPRAVVFWHWYNVDQRGRDDLEAENRRYLERLREIEVESTNRRAESGDAATSMLVNLTVFERVRKVR
;
A
#
# COMPACT_ATOMS: atom_id res chain seq x y z
N MET A 1 -24.46 -26.48 -3.23
CA MET A 1 -23.00 -26.12 -3.22
C MET A 1 -22.74 -25.52 -1.84
N GLU A 2 -22.09 -26.27 -0.98
CA GLU A 2 -21.80 -25.84 0.39
C GLU A 2 -20.84 -24.65 0.37
N ALA A 3 -21.20 -23.60 1.09
CA ALA A 3 -20.33 -22.46 1.35
C ALA A 3 -19.09 -22.98 2.11
N LYS A 4 -17.95 -22.97 1.43
CA LYS A 4 -16.67 -23.35 2.01
C LYS A 4 -16.39 -22.39 3.17
N ALA A 5 -16.43 -22.90 4.40
CA ALA A 5 -16.20 -22.14 5.62
C ALA A 5 -14.94 -21.26 5.45
N ALA A 6 -15.09 -19.97 5.73
CA ALA A 6 -14.00 -19.02 5.74
C ALA A 6 -12.91 -19.56 6.67
N LYS A 7 -11.74 -19.85 6.10
CA LYS A 7 -10.55 -20.18 6.89
C LYS A 7 -10.33 -19.04 7.88
N ARG A 8 -10.06 -19.36 9.15
CA ARG A 8 -9.64 -18.36 10.15
C ARG A 8 -8.56 -17.48 9.53
N PRO A 9 -8.68 -16.15 9.69
CA PRO A 9 -7.65 -15.25 9.18
C PRO A 9 -6.29 -15.71 9.73
N LYS A 10 -5.33 -15.88 8.84
CA LYS A 10 -3.93 -16.02 9.19
C LYS A 10 -3.55 -14.81 10.03
N LYS A 11 -2.51 -14.93 10.87
CA LYS A 11 -2.01 -13.77 11.59
C LYS A 11 -1.75 -12.64 10.59
N ILE A 12 -2.09 -11.41 10.96
CA ILE A 12 -1.92 -10.18 10.17
C ILE A 12 -0.53 -10.14 9.47
N GLU A 13 0.50 -10.58 10.18
CA GLU A 13 1.88 -10.68 9.73
C GLU A 13 2.05 -11.62 8.53
N GLU A 14 1.36 -12.75 8.49
CA GLU A 14 1.43 -13.72 7.38
C GLU A 14 0.70 -13.19 6.13
N VAL A 15 -0.40 -12.46 6.32
CA VAL A 15 -1.17 -11.82 5.25
C VAL A 15 -0.33 -10.73 4.58
N VAL A 16 0.27 -9.85 5.38
CA VAL A 16 1.15 -8.78 4.90
C VAL A 16 2.37 -9.36 4.18
N GLN A 17 3.00 -10.38 4.74
CA GLN A 17 4.16 -11.03 4.12
C GLN A 17 3.82 -11.65 2.76
N TYR A 18 2.66 -12.32 2.67
CA TYR A 18 2.20 -12.87 1.41
C TYR A 18 1.88 -11.77 0.38
N ALA A 19 1.17 -10.73 0.79
CA ALA A 19 0.80 -9.62 -0.07
C ALA A 19 2.02 -8.88 -0.60
N LEU A 20 3.00 -8.60 0.25
CA LEU A 20 4.21 -7.86 -0.11
C LEU A 20 5.23 -8.70 -0.89
N GLY A 21 5.08 -10.00 -0.97
CA GLY A 21 6.01 -10.91 -1.67
C GLY A 21 5.92 -10.87 -3.20
N HIS A 22 5.06 -10.03 -3.82
CA HIS A 22 4.92 -9.97 -5.26
C HIS A 22 4.48 -8.59 -5.74
N ARG A 23 5.14 -8.01 -6.75
CA ARG A 23 4.90 -6.68 -7.30
C ARG A 23 3.40 -6.40 -7.57
N ILE A 24 2.73 -7.26 -8.32
CA ILE A 24 1.31 -7.08 -8.69
C ILE A 24 0.42 -7.04 -7.43
N ARG A 25 0.68 -7.87 -6.42
CA ARG A 25 -0.10 -7.86 -5.18
C ARG A 25 0.07 -6.56 -4.40
N VAL A 26 1.29 -6.02 -4.35
CA VAL A 26 1.56 -4.70 -3.74
C VAL A 26 0.77 -3.61 -4.46
N HIS A 27 0.80 -3.58 -5.80
CA HIS A 27 0.04 -2.61 -6.57
C HIS A 27 -1.47 -2.73 -6.34
N ILE A 28 -2.01 -3.96 -6.37
CA ILE A 28 -3.43 -4.21 -6.06
C ILE A 28 -3.79 -3.63 -4.68
N LEU A 29 -2.99 -3.90 -3.64
CA LEU A 29 -3.27 -3.39 -2.29
C LEU A 29 -3.20 -1.87 -2.21
N ILE A 30 -2.24 -1.23 -2.86
CA ILE A 30 -2.13 0.23 -2.90
C ILE A 30 -3.40 0.84 -3.50
N VAL A 31 -3.88 0.31 -4.64
CA VAL A 31 -5.10 0.80 -5.29
C VAL A 31 -6.34 0.51 -4.44
N LEU A 32 -6.46 -0.69 -3.88
CA LEU A 32 -7.59 -1.09 -3.03
C LEU A 32 -7.63 -0.37 -1.68
N ASN A 33 -6.53 0.24 -1.29
CA ASN A 33 -6.45 1.09 -0.11
C ASN A 33 -7.13 2.45 -0.32
N ASP A 34 -7.14 2.92 -1.57
CA ASP A 34 -7.82 4.17 -1.96
C ASP A 34 -9.32 3.98 -2.23
N GLY A 35 -9.78 2.74 -2.49
CA GLY A 35 -11.18 2.51 -2.80
C GLY A 35 -11.59 1.07 -3.09
N ILE A 36 -12.77 0.94 -3.65
CA ILE A 36 -13.39 -0.33 -4.04
C ILE A 36 -13.36 -0.44 -5.56
N TYR A 37 -12.70 -1.47 -6.08
CA TYR A 37 -12.50 -1.66 -7.51
C TYR A 37 -12.81 -3.09 -7.96
N THR A 38 -13.25 -3.22 -9.21
CA THR A 38 -13.36 -4.52 -9.88
C THR A 38 -12.00 -4.99 -10.39
N ALA A 39 -11.86 -6.29 -10.70
CA ALA A 39 -10.64 -6.82 -11.29
C ALA A 39 -10.25 -6.13 -12.60
N ALA A 40 -11.23 -5.73 -13.43
CA ALA A 40 -10.99 -5.03 -14.68
C ALA A 40 -10.45 -3.61 -14.45
N GLN A 41 -11.02 -2.87 -13.52
CA GLN A 41 -10.53 -1.54 -13.13
C GLN A 41 -9.10 -1.61 -12.56
N LEU A 42 -8.84 -2.60 -11.70
CA LEU A 42 -7.49 -2.82 -11.18
C LEU A 42 -6.49 -3.11 -12.30
N ALA A 43 -6.86 -3.98 -13.26
CA ALA A 43 -6.02 -4.33 -14.39
C ALA A 43 -5.64 -3.09 -15.23
N GLU A 44 -6.59 -2.21 -15.46
CA GLU A 44 -6.39 -0.94 -16.16
C GLU A 44 -5.50 0.02 -15.37
N ILE A 45 -5.77 0.21 -14.06
CA ILE A 45 -5.03 1.17 -13.21
C ILE A 45 -3.57 0.77 -13.06
N ILE A 46 -3.29 -0.54 -12.87
CA ILE A 46 -1.93 -1.02 -12.63
C ILE A 46 -1.17 -1.45 -13.89
N ASP A 47 -1.81 -1.27 -15.06
CA ASP A 47 -1.26 -1.66 -16.38
C ASP A 47 -0.80 -3.12 -16.43
N GLU A 48 -1.69 -4.03 -16.02
CA GLU A 48 -1.43 -5.48 -16.01
C GLU A 48 -2.56 -6.26 -16.67
N PRO A 49 -2.27 -7.40 -17.32
CA PRO A 49 -3.31 -8.23 -17.91
C PRO A 49 -4.36 -8.68 -16.90
N LEU A 50 -5.64 -8.59 -17.24
CA LEU A 50 -6.77 -8.96 -16.38
C LEU A 50 -6.63 -10.37 -15.78
N ASN A 51 -6.11 -11.34 -16.54
CA ASN A 51 -5.90 -12.70 -16.08
C ASN A 51 -4.87 -12.76 -14.93
N ASN A 52 -3.81 -11.96 -15.00
CA ASN A 52 -2.80 -11.88 -13.94
C ASN A 52 -3.42 -11.28 -12.68
N VAL A 53 -4.11 -10.14 -12.82
CA VAL A 53 -4.80 -9.48 -11.70
C VAL A 53 -5.82 -10.41 -11.06
N SER A 54 -6.67 -11.06 -11.85
CA SER A 54 -7.68 -12.00 -11.36
C SER A 54 -7.08 -13.19 -10.60
N ASN A 55 -5.94 -13.73 -11.08
CA ASN A 55 -5.23 -14.80 -10.40
C ASN A 55 -4.65 -14.34 -9.06
N HIS A 56 -4.09 -13.14 -9.00
CA HIS A 56 -3.58 -12.57 -7.76
C HIS A 56 -4.70 -12.25 -6.78
N LEU A 57 -5.79 -11.62 -7.22
CA LEU A 57 -6.98 -11.34 -6.40
C LEU A 57 -7.56 -12.60 -5.77
N ARG A 58 -7.70 -13.69 -6.55
CA ARG A 58 -8.18 -14.97 -5.99
C ARG A 58 -7.30 -15.46 -4.85
N LYS A 59 -5.99 -15.43 -5.02
CA LYS A 59 -5.04 -15.83 -3.97
C LYS A 59 -5.07 -14.90 -2.77
N MET A 60 -5.28 -13.60 -3.00
CA MET A 60 -5.38 -12.59 -1.93
C MET A 60 -6.70 -12.70 -1.16
N LEU A 61 -7.78 -13.13 -1.81
CA LEU A 61 -9.03 -13.52 -1.14
C LEU A 61 -8.83 -14.77 -0.27
N GLU A 62 -8.15 -15.79 -0.80
CA GLU A 62 -7.84 -17.02 -0.05
C GLU A 62 -6.94 -16.75 1.15
N ASP A 63 -6.05 -15.77 1.04
CA ASP A 63 -5.12 -15.35 2.08
C ASP A 63 -5.76 -14.39 3.10
N GLY A 64 -6.81 -13.67 2.72
CA GLY A 64 -7.52 -12.73 3.57
C GLY A 64 -6.97 -11.30 3.53
N SER A 65 -6.06 -10.98 2.60
CA SER A 65 -5.55 -9.62 2.40
C SER A 65 -6.53 -8.71 1.64
N VAL A 66 -7.47 -9.32 0.93
CA VAL A 66 -8.53 -8.66 0.16
C VAL A 66 -9.86 -9.33 0.47
N GLU A 67 -10.92 -8.58 0.45
CA GLU A 67 -12.29 -9.12 0.56
C GLU A 67 -13.20 -8.59 -0.57
N VAL A 68 -14.30 -9.30 -0.80
CA VAL A 68 -15.38 -8.82 -1.69
C VAL A 68 -16.19 -7.77 -0.93
N ALA A 69 -16.09 -6.52 -1.39
CA ALA A 69 -16.82 -5.40 -0.82
C ALA A 69 -18.23 -5.27 -1.41
N LYS A 70 -18.42 -5.68 -2.67
CA LYS A 70 -19.67 -5.54 -3.40
C LYS A 70 -19.81 -6.66 -4.43
N GLU A 71 -21.06 -7.15 -4.57
CA GLU A 71 -21.45 -8.07 -5.61
C GLU A 71 -22.61 -7.45 -6.41
N GLU A 72 -22.44 -7.34 -7.71
CA GLU A 72 -23.46 -6.79 -8.62
C GLU A 72 -23.76 -7.79 -9.74
N ARG A 73 -25.04 -8.05 -9.98
CA ARG A 73 -25.46 -8.87 -11.10
C ARG A 73 -25.75 -8.01 -12.33
N LYS A 74 -24.92 -8.19 -13.37
CA LYS A 74 -25.12 -7.56 -14.67
C LYS A 74 -25.54 -8.61 -15.70
N GLY A 75 -26.86 -8.73 -15.93
CA GLY A 75 -27.41 -9.80 -16.77
C GLY A 75 -27.14 -11.19 -16.16
N ASN A 76 -26.44 -12.05 -16.91
CA ASN A 76 -26.06 -13.39 -16.48
C ASN A 76 -24.67 -13.47 -15.80
N VAL A 77 -23.98 -12.34 -15.65
CA VAL A 77 -22.63 -12.30 -15.05
C VAL A 77 -22.71 -11.62 -13.69
N VAL A 78 -22.03 -12.23 -12.71
CA VAL A 78 -21.82 -11.61 -11.39
C VAL A 78 -20.48 -10.88 -11.43
N GLN A 79 -20.52 -9.59 -11.15
CA GLN A 79 -19.34 -8.72 -11.06
C GLN A 79 -19.02 -8.49 -9.58
N TYR A 80 -17.78 -8.79 -9.19
CA TYR A 80 -17.26 -8.56 -7.85
C TYR A 80 -16.41 -7.30 -7.81
N SER A 81 -16.58 -6.51 -6.77
CA SER A 81 -15.69 -5.40 -6.42
C SER A 81 -15.00 -5.69 -5.10
N TYR A 82 -13.74 -5.36 -5.02
CA TYR A 82 -12.84 -5.75 -3.94
C TYR A 82 -12.39 -4.54 -3.14
N ARG A 83 -12.01 -4.76 -1.88
CA ARG A 83 -11.29 -3.81 -1.04
C ARG A 83 -10.17 -4.50 -0.28
N ALA A 84 -9.16 -3.76 0.14
CA ALA A 84 -8.14 -4.27 1.05
C ALA A 84 -8.75 -4.48 2.45
N VAL A 85 -8.39 -5.58 3.11
CA VAL A 85 -8.77 -5.82 4.51
C VAL A 85 -7.87 -5.03 5.45
N GLU A 86 -6.61 -4.87 5.07
CA GLU A 86 -5.62 -4.11 5.80
C GLU A 86 -4.69 -3.33 4.88
N ILE A 87 -4.29 -2.15 5.35
CA ILE A 87 -3.27 -1.33 4.69
C ILE A 87 -1.93 -2.09 4.77
N PRO A 88 -1.24 -2.31 3.64
CA PRO A 88 0.07 -2.95 3.67
C PRO A 88 1.07 -2.04 4.40
N TYR A 89 1.22 -2.26 5.68
CA TYR A 89 2.24 -1.62 6.49
C TYR A 89 3.46 -2.53 6.60
N TYR A 90 4.57 -2.03 6.08
CA TYR A 90 5.86 -2.69 6.23
C TYR A 90 6.43 -2.38 7.61
N SER A 91 5.97 -3.12 8.64
CA SER A 91 6.48 -2.97 9.99
C SER A 91 7.91 -3.52 10.10
N GLN A 92 8.68 -3.01 11.04
CA GLN A 92 10.00 -3.54 11.34
C GLN A 92 9.94 -5.05 11.65
N LYS A 93 8.95 -5.48 12.41
CA LYS A 93 8.74 -6.90 12.73
C LYS A 93 8.51 -7.75 11.48
N ALA A 94 7.65 -7.28 10.55
CA ALA A 94 7.46 -7.96 9.27
C ALA A 94 8.75 -8.01 8.44
N ALA A 95 9.56 -6.94 8.50
CA ALA A 95 10.86 -6.90 7.85
C ALA A 95 11.85 -7.92 8.42
N GLU A 96 11.87 -8.09 9.73
CA GLU A 96 12.76 -9.04 10.43
C GLU A 96 12.45 -10.50 10.05
N GLU A 97 11.18 -10.83 9.83
CA GLU A 97 10.73 -12.17 9.42
C GLU A 97 10.96 -12.50 7.93
N MET A 98 11.22 -11.48 7.11
CA MET A 98 11.50 -11.64 5.68
C MET A 98 12.97 -11.98 5.41
N THR A 99 13.20 -12.78 4.36
CA THR A 99 14.54 -12.93 3.78
C THR A 99 15.02 -11.62 3.16
N GLN A 100 16.32 -11.46 3.00
CA GLN A 100 16.89 -10.26 2.34
C GLN A 100 16.30 -10.04 0.94
N LEU A 101 16.13 -11.10 0.16
CA LEU A 101 15.53 -11.02 -1.18
C LEU A 101 14.08 -10.54 -1.13
N GLN A 102 13.28 -11.05 -0.21
CA GLN A 102 11.89 -10.61 -0.02
C GLN A 102 11.83 -9.13 0.36
N ARG A 103 12.67 -8.67 1.30
CA ARG A 103 12.77 -7.24 1.65
C ARG A 103 13.12 -6.37 0.45
N GLN A 104 14.09 -6.80 -0.35
CA GLN A 104 14.53 -6.05 -1.53
C GLN A 104 13.44 -5.96 -2.60
N MET A 105 12.75 -7.07 -2.88
CA MET A 105 11.63 -7.10 -3.83
C MET A 105 10.46 -6.24 -3.37
N THR A 106 10.11 -6.31 -2.09
CA THR A 106 9.04 -5.51 -1.49
C THR A 106 9.37 -4.02 -1.54
N ALA A 107 10.56 -3.63 -1.12
CA ALA A 107 11.02 -2.24 -1.19
C ALA A 107 11.01 -1.72 -2.63
N GLY A 108 11.46 -2.55 -3.59
CA GLY A 108 11.42 -2.21 -5.02
C GLY A 108 9.99 -1.98 -5.53
N ALA A 109 9.05 -2.83 -5.17
CA ALA A 109 7.65 -2.70 -5.58
C ALA A 109 6.99 -1.44 -4.98
N ILE A 110 7.18 -1.18 -3.69
CA ILE A 110 6.68 0.03 -3.01
C ILE A 110 7.29 1.29 -3.65
N PHE A 111 8.60 1.29 -3.89
CA PHE A 111 9.28 2.43 -4.51
C PHE A 111 8.78 2.69 -5.93
N GLN A 112 8.64 1.65 -6.76
CA GLN A 112 8.13 1.80 -8.13
C GLN A 112 6.71 2.37 -8.13
N SER A 113 5.81 1.86 -7.28
CA SER A 113 4.44 2.36 -7.17
C SER A 113 4.40 3.81 -6.70
N GLY A 114 5.10 4.13 -5.62
CA GLY A 114 5.15 5.50 -5.11
C GLY A 114 5.76 6.47 -6.11
N SER A 115 6.78 6.05 -6.87
CA SER A 115 7.40 6.88 -7.91
C SER A 115 6.45 7.14 -9.09
N ALA A 116 5.66 6.15 -9.49
CA ALA A 116 4.65 6.32 -10.54
C ALA A 116 3.60 7.36 -10.14
N GLU A 117 3.09 7.30 -8.91
CA GLU A 117 2.14 8.26 -8.35
C GLU A 117 2.75 9.69 -8.27
N VAL A 118 4.01 9.80 -7.82
CA VAL A 118 4.71 11.09 -7.79
C VAL A 118 4.85 11.68 -9.19
N MET A 119 5.19 10.86 -10.19
CA MET A 119 5.28 11.32 -11.58
C MET A 119 3.92 11.73 -12.14
N ALA A 120 2.85 10.99 -11.86
CA ALA A 120 1.49 11.36 -12.24
C ALA A 120 1.08 12.70 -11.61
N ALA A 121 1.37 12.90 -10.32
CA ALA A 121 1.11 14.16 -9.62
C ALA A 121 1.91 15.34 -10.22
N LEU A 122 3.17 15.10 -10.62
CA LEU A 122 4.01 16.10 -11.28
C LEU A 122 3.40 16.55 -12.61
N TYR A 123 3.02 15.60 -13.48
CA TYR A 123 2.40 15.90 -14.76
C TYR A 123 1.02 16.58 -14.62
N ALA A 124 0.27 16.23 -13.59
CA ALA A 124 -1.01 16.88 -13.25
C ALA A 124 -0.86 18.24 -12.55
N GLY A 125 0.36 18.74 -12.34
CA GLY A 125 0.64 20.01 -11.68
C GLY A 125 0.34 20.03 -10.18
N LYS A 126 0.09 18.89 -9.54
CA LYS A 126 -0.25 18.80 -8.10
C LYS A 126 0.92 19.19 -7.19
N LEU A 127 2.15 18.99 -7.66
CA LEU A 127 3.35 19.41 -6.91
C LEU A 127 3.63 20.91 -6.97
N ALA A 128 2.85 21.67 -7.76
CA ALA A 128 2.90 23.14 -7.76
C ALA A 128 2.02 23.78 -6.67
N ASP A 129 1.20 23.00 -5.95
CA ASP A 129 0.44 23.50 -4.78
C ASP A 129 1.46 23.97 -3.72
N PRO A 130 1.31 25.19 -3.17
CA PRO A 130 2.21 25.69 -2.11
C PRO A 130 2.26 24.83 -0.84
N ARG A 131 1.27 23.97 -0.65
CA ARG A 131 1.22 23.00 0.46
C ARG A 131 1.90 21.67 0.14
N ALA A 132 2.28 21.45 -1.13
CA ALA A 132 3.02 20.24 -1.49
C ALA A 132 4.44 20.31 -0.92
N VAL A 133 4.91 19.21 -0.36
CA VAL A 133 6.25 19.10 0.19
C VAL A 133 7.07 18.17 -0.69
N VAL A 134 8.12 18.70 -1.30
CA VAL A 134 9.10 17.93 -2.07
C VAL A 134 10.45 18.13 -1.40
N PHE A 135 10.98 17.08 -0.81
CA PHE A 135 12.20 17.17 -0.01
C PHE A 135 13.05 15.92 -0.17
N TRP A 136 14.37 16.12 -0.30
CA TRP A 136 15.37 15.08 -0.12
C TRP A 136 16.68 15.70 0.39
N HIS A 137 17.35 14.99 1.30
CA HIS A 137 18.60 15.47 1.88
C HIS A 137 19.48 14.29 2.31
N TRP A 138 20.81 14.51 2.31
CA TRP A 138 21.77 13.57 2.85
C TRP A 138 22.16 13.99 4.27
N TYR A 139 21.80 13.18 5.24
CA TYR A 139 22.26 13.35 6.62
C TYR A 139 23.49 12.50 6.85
N ASN A 140 24.57 13.12 7.39
CA ASN A 140 25.76 12.40 7.83
C ASN A 140 25.67 12.29 9.35
N VAL A 141 25.39 11.10 9.84
CA VAL A 141 25.15 10.83 11.26
C VAL A 141 26.04 9.70 11.74
N ASP A 142 26.31 9.68 13.02
CA ASP A 142 26.91 8.54 13.74
C ASP A 142 25.84 7.49 14.08
N GLN A 143 26.21 6.42 14.79
CA GLN A 143 25.27 5.35 15.14
C GLN A 143 24.07 5.87 15.95
N ARG A 144 24.32 6.74 16.95
CA ARG A 144 23.25 7.34 17.74
C ARG A 144 22.31 8.18 16.90
N GLY A 145 22.83 9.00 16.01
CA GLY A 145 22.01 9.79 15.08
C GLY A 145 21.20 8.92 14.12
N ARG A 146 21.71 7.74 13.74
CA ARG A 146 20.95 6.74 12.97
C ARG A 146 19.75 6.21 13.76
N ASP A 147 19.98 5.85 15.03
CA ASP A 147 18.93 5.35 15.91
C ASP A 147 17.87 6.43 16.19
N ASP A 148 18.30 7.69 16.36
CA ASP A 148 17.40 8.84 16.54
C ASP A 148 16.55 9.08 15.27
N LEU A 149 17.14 9.01 14.06
CA LEU A 149 16.40 9.12 12.79
C LEU A 149 15.36 8.00 12.64
N GLU A 150 15.71 6.77 12.99
CA GLU A 150 14.78 5.65 12.96
C GLU A 150 13.61 5.87 13.91
N ALA A 151 13.87 6.33 15.13
CA ALA A 151 12.84 6.63 16.11
C ALA A 151 11.89 7.76 15.64
N GLU A 152 12.42 8.83 15.06
CA GLU A 152 11.61 9.92 14.51
C GLU A 152 10.76 9.48 13.32
N ASN A 153 11.32 8.69 12.40
CA ASN A 153 10.54 8.13 11.28
C ASN A 153 9.36 7.29 11.78
N ARG A 154 9.57 6.51 12.85
CA ARG A 154 8.51 5.68 13.46
C ARG A 154 7.40 6.56 14.04
N ARG A 155 7.75 7.58 14.83
CA ARG A 155 6.79 8.54 15.39
C ARG A 155 6.01 9.27 14.29
N TYR A 156 6.69 9.66 13.23
CA TYR A 156 6.03 10.32 12.09
C TYR A 156 4.99 9.42 11.44
N LEU A 157 5.31 8.15 11.17
CA LEU A 157 4.38 7.19 10.58
C LEU A 157 3.20 6.88 11.52
N GLU A 158 3.42 6.80 12.83
CA GLU A 158 2.36 6.65 13.83
C GLU A 158 1.42 7.87 13.79
N ARG A 159 1.98 9.09 13.75
CA ARG A 159 1.18 10.31 13.67
C ARG A 159 0.34 10.43 12.40
N LEU A 160 0.86 9.97 11.26
CA LEU A 160 0.08 9.94 10.01
C LEU A 160 -1.17 9.05 10.14
N ARG A 161 -1.06 7.91 10.81
CA ARG A 161 -2.20 7.02 11.06
C ARG A 161 -3.23 7.65 12.00
N GLU A 162 -2.78 8.29 13.07
CA GLU A 162 -3.68 9.00 13.97
C GLU A 162 -4.47 10.08 13.20
N ILE A 163 -3.80 10.85 12.34
CA ILE A 163 -4.44 11.88 11.50
C ILE A 163 -5.51 11.25 10.60
N GLU A 164 -5.23 10.10 9.99
CA GLU A 164 -6.19 9.39 9.14
C GLU A 164 -7.41 8.94 9.92
N VAL A 165 -7.22 8.32 11.10
CA VAL A 165 -8.30 7.88 11.98
C VAL A 165 -9.13 9.08 12.46
N GLU A 166 -8.49 10.15 12.95
CA GLU A 166 -9.16 11.39 13.38
C GLU A 166 -9.97 12.01 12.22
N SER A 167 -9.39 12.03 10.99
CA SER A 167 -10.08 12.54 9.80
C SER A 167 -11.27 11.68 9.41
N THR A 168 -11.14 10.36 9.52
CA THR A 168 -12.23 9.43 9.22
C THR A 168 -13.40 9.64 10.16
N ASN A 169 -13.13 9.80 11.46
CA ASN A 169 -14.17 10.07 12.45
C ASN A 169 -14.87 11.41 12.16
N ARG A 170 -14.12 12.49 11.90
CA ARG A 170 -14.73 13.79 11.56
C ARG A 170 -15.60 13.71 10.31
N ARG A 171 -15.16 12.98 9.26
CA ARG A 171 -15.96 12.81 8.03
C ARG A 171 -17.22 11.99 8.25
N ALA A 172 -17.18 11.00 9.14
CA ALA A 172 -18.37 10.24 9.50
C ALA A 172 -19.44 11.12 10.15
N GLU A 173 -19.04 12.18 10.88
CA GLU A 173 -19.95 13.12 11.53
C GLU A 173 -20.41 14.24 10.58
N SER A 174 -19.52 14.78 9.75
CA SER A 174 -19.81 15.95 8.89
C SER A 174 -20.35 15.58 7.51
N GLY A 175 -20.10 14.37 7.02
CA GLY A 175 -20.42 13.97 5.64
C GLY A 175 -19.44 14.53 4.59
N ASP A 176 -18.33 15.13 5.00
CA ASP A 176 -17.35 15.70 4.08
C ASP A 176 -16.67 14.64 3.21
N ALA A 177 -16.34 15.03 1.97
CA ALA A 177 -15.58 14.16 1.06
C ALA A 177 -14.13 13.97 1.53
N ALA A 178 -13.57 12.80 1.27
CA ALA A 178 -12.14 12.55 1.47
C ALA A 178 -11.30 13.26 0.41
N THR A 179 -10.10 13.69 0.80
CA THR A 179 -9.03 14.07 -0.14
C THR A 179 -7.92 13.06 -0.01
N SER A 180 -7.59 12.37 -1.11
CA SER A 180 -6.46 11.45 -1.13
C SER A 180 -5.13 12.20 -1.11
N MET A 181 -4.27 11.87 -0.16
CA MET A 181 -2.93 12.44 0.00
C MET A 181 -1.89 11.33 -0.03
N LEU A 182 -0.90 11.43 -0.91
CA LEU A 182 0.25 10.52 -0.93
C LEU A 182 1.38 11.07 -0.07
N VAL A 183 1.86 10.27 0.86
CA VAL A 183 3.13 10.48 1.57
C VAL A 183 4.10 9.39 1.18
N ASN A 184 5.19 9.75 0.52
CA ASN A 184 6.25 8.82 0.13
C ASN A 184 7.50 9.11 0.96
N LEU A 185 7.82 8.22 1.90
CA LEU A 185 8.99 8.32 2.76
C LEU A 185 9.94 7.16 2.48
N THR A 186 11.18 7.47 2.10
CA THR A 186 12.23 6.48 1.85
C THR A 186 13.49 6.88 2.61
N VAL A 187 13.90 6.06 3.58
CA VAL A 187 15.11 6.27 4.38
C VAL A 187 16.01 5.06 4.26
N PHE A 188 17.25 5.26 3.85
CA PHE A 188 18.22 4.18 3.63
C PHE A 188 19.65 4.68 3.73
N GLU A 189 20.57 3.75 3.96
CA GLU A 189 22.00 4.06 3.91
C GLU A 189 22.45 4.28 2.47
N ARG A 190 23.11 5.42 2.24
CA ARG A 190 23.60 5.79 0.91
C ARG A 190 24.69 4.84 0.43
N VAL A 191 24.55 4.33 -0.80
CA VAL A 191 25.64 3.64 -1.49
C VAL A 191 26.74 4.65 -1.80
N ARG A 192 27.89 4.54 -1.12
CA ARG A 192 29.08 5.34 -1.45
C ARG A 192 29.59 4.87 -2.80
N LYS A 193 29.70 5.78 -3.78
CA LYS A 193 30.46 5.47 -5.00
C LYS A 193 31.90 5.23 -4.59
N VAL A 194 32.37 4.01 -4.78
CA VAL A 194 33.81 3.73 -4.71
C VAL A 194 34.42 4.52 -5.85
N ARG A 195 35.32 5.45 -5.50
CA ARG A 195 36.11 6.22 -6.48
C ARG A 195 37.19 5.34 -7.06
#